data_5eb73479796d7be115b910fc16980b2e
#
_entry.id   5eb73479796d7be115b910fc16980b2e
#
_cell.length_a   1.000
_cell.length_b   1.000
_cell.length_c   1.000
_cell.angle_alpha   90.00
_cell.angle_beta   90.00
_cell.angle_gamma   90.00
#
_symmetry.space_group_name_H-M   'P 1'
#
loop_
_entity.id
_entity.type
_entity.pdbx_description
1 polymer ?
#
loop_
_entity_poly.entity_id
_entity_poly.type
_entity_poly.pdbx_seq_one_letter_code
_entity_poly.pdbx_strand_id
1 'polypeptide(L)'
;MDFNRCARPGLLRRSLWFAVAAAIVALCAFTTFGARAARVEPLEIITKSGVQVFSVELATTEEEKTTGLMYRKELSEGRGMLFDFSPAQDVSMWMKNTYISLDMIFIRPDGRILRIAESTEPMSTKIIPSGGLAKGVLEVIAGTAKKYGIEPGDRVAHPLFNGR
;
A
#
# COMPACT_ATOMS: atom_id res chain seq x y z
N MET A 1 78.80 26.30 23.64
CA MET A 1 78.65 25.76 22.23
C MET A 1 77.34 25.07 22.14
N ASP A 2 76.48 25.73 21.38
CA ASP A 2 75.05 25.45 21.23
C ASP A 2 74.78 24.28 20.35
N PHE A 3 73.69 23.53 20.62
CA PHE A 3 72.92 22.88 19.59
C PHE A 3 71.45 22.84 19.98
N ASN A 4 70.76 23.85 19.45
CA ASN A 4 69.31 23.93 19.36
C ASN A 4 68.79 22.80 18.45
N ARG A 5 67.93 21.91 18.95
CA ARG A 5 67.13 21.00 18.14
C ARG A 5 65.68 21.42 18.18
N CYS A 6 65.30 22.12 17.14
CA CYS A 6 63.93 22.51 16.84
C CYS A 6 63.12 21.24 16.49
N ALA A 7 62.26 20.76 17.34
CA ALA A 7 61.31 19.70 17.03
C ALA A 7 60.11 20.32 16.29
N ARG A 8 59.84 19.85 15.08
CA ARG A 8 58.66 20.23 14.29
C ARG A 8 57.45 19.38 14.72
N PRO A 9 56.39 19.96 15.33
CA PRO A 9 55.15 19.24 15.52
C PRO A 9 54.23 19.58 14.34
N GLY A 10 53.81 18.65 13.53
CA GLY A 10 52.82 19.01 12.50
C GLY A 10 52.29 17.93 11.56
N LEU A 11 52.86 16.74 11.51
CA LEU A 11 52.40 15.76 10.52
C LEU A 11 51.37 14.74 11.02
N LEU A 12 51.33 14.44 12.31
CA LEU A 12 50.36 13.44 12.83
C LEU A 12 48.92 13.96 13.03
N ARG A 13 48.72 15.27 13.16
CA ARG A 13 47.35 15.84 13.35
C ARG A 13 46.52 15.89 12.07
N ARG A 14 47.16 15.98 10.91
CA ARG A 14 46.42 16.09 9.63
C ARG A 14 45.84 14.76 9.17
N SER A 15 46.48 13.64 9.44
CA SER A 15 46.01 12.31 9.04
C SER A 15 44.79 11.84 9.83
N LEU A 16 44.61 12.26 11.12
CA LEU A 16 43.42 11.91 11.90
C LEU A 16 42.14 12.60 11.39
N TRP A 17 42.24 13.84 10.91
CA TRP A 17 41.07 14.57 10.38
C TRP A 17 40.56 13.99 9.06
N PHE A 18 41.49 13.51 8.19
CA PHE A 18 41.07 12.85 6.95
C PHE A 18 40.44 11.48 7.20
N ALA A 19 40.86 10.74 8.20
CA ALA A 19 40.29 9.46 8.56
C ALA A 19 38.86 9.61 9.14
N VAL A 20 38.62 10.64 9.96
CA VAL A 20 37.27 10.94 10.53
C VAL A 20 36.33 11.43 9.47
N ALA A 21 36.77 12.30 8.55
CA ALA A 21 35.94 12.78 7.45
C ALA A 21 35.53 11.65 6.48
N ALA A 22 36.43 10.72 6.19
CA ALA A 22 36.12 9.55 5.35
C ALA A 22 35.15 8.59 6.01
N ALA A 23 35.22 8.41 7.34
CA ALA A 23 34.27 7.58 8.09
C ALA A 23 32.85 8.17 8.12
N ILE A 24 32.70 9.50 8.22
CA ILE A 24 31.38 10.19 8.19
C ILE A 24 30.75 10.09 6.81
N VAL A 25 31.51 10.23 5.73
CA VAL A 25 31.00 10.08 4.35
C VAL A 25 30.55 8.65 4.07
N ALA A 26 31.26 7.64 4.59
CA ALA A 26 30.85 6.23 4.46
C ALA A 26 29.58 5.89 5.25
N LEU A 27 29.33 6.53 6.39
CA LEU A 27 28.14 6.31 7.22
C LEU A 27 26.89 6.93 6.61
N CYS A 28 27.01 8.01 5.83
CA CYS A 28 25.86 8.64 5.13
C CYS A 28 25.39 7.86 3.90
N ALA A 29 26.15 6.90 3.38
CA ALA A 29 25.79 6.15 2.17
C ALA A 29 24.82 4.98 2.42
N PHE A 30 24.49 4.65 3.68
CA PHE A 30 23.70 3.45 4.01
C PHE A 30 22.24 3.72 4.42
N THR A 31 21.72 4.92 4.29
CA THR A 31 20.33 5.22 4.72
C THR A 31 19.43 5.71 3.60
N THR A 32 19.54 5.18 2.40
CA THR A 32 18.43 5.26 1.45
C THR A 32 17.50 4.06 1.69
N PHE A 33 16.74 4.10 2.78
CA PHE A 33 15.48 3.37 2.85
C PHE A 33 14.58 4.02 1.80
N GLY A 34 14.62 3.50 0.57
CA GLY A 34 13.70 3.89 -0.47
C GLY A 34 12.30 3.52 0.00
N ALA A 35 11.54 4.51 0.47
CA ALA A 35 10.10 4.37 0.57
C ALA A 35 9.61 3.99 -0.83
N ARG A 36 9.28 2.72 -1.05
CA ARG A 36 8.68 2.26 -2.29
C ARG A 36 7.34 2.97 -2.41
N ALA A 37 7.27 3.94 -3.33
CA ALA A 37 6.01 4.61 -3.63
C ALA A 37 4.97 3.53 -3.96
N ALA A 38 3.79 3.60 -3.32
CA ALA A 38 2.71 2.68 -3.60
C ALA A 38 2.42 2.71 -5.10
N ARG A 39 2.39 1.53 -5.73
CA ARG A 39 2.07 1.40 -7.14
C ARG A 39 0.60 1.71 -7.34
N VAL A 40 0.32 2.80 -8.06
CA VAL A 40 -1.05 3.22 -8.38
C VAL A 40 -1.39 2.79 -9.80
N GLU A 41 -2.52 2.09 -9.95
CA GLU A 41 -2.99 1.55 -11.23
C GLU A 41 -4.45 1.95 -11.48
N PRO A 42 -4.87 2.05 -12.76
CA PRO A 42 -6.28 2.19 -13.09
C PRO A 42 -7.00 0.85 -12.94
N LEU A 43 -8.22 0.91 -12.40
CA LEU A 43 -9.15 -0.21 -12.29
C LEU A 43 -10.51 0.26 -12.80
N GLU A 44 -11.17 -0.56 -13.60
CA GLU A 44 -12.50 -0.26 -14.13
C GLU A 44 -13.53 -1.22 -13.55
N ILE A 45 -14.71 -0.70 -13.19
CA ILE A 45 -15.89 -1.52 -12.85
C ILE A 45 -16.95 -1.26 -13.91
N ILE A 46 -17.36 -2.33 -14.60
CA ILE A 46 -18.38 -2.32 -15.62
C ILE A 46 -19.69 -2.69 -14.96
N THR A 47 -20.57 -1.70 -14.82
CA THR A 47 -21.90 -1.82 -14.24
C THR A 47 -22.99 -1.69 -15.29
N LYS A 48 -24.24 -1.91 -14.93
CA LYS A 48 -25.41 -1.68 -15.81
C LYS A 48 -25.54 -0.20 -16.20
N SER A 49 -25.05 0.73 -15.38
CA SER A 49 -25.13 2.18 -15.59
C SER A 49 -23.93 2.74 -16.35
N GLY A 50 -22.91 1.94 -16.65
CA GLY A 50 -21.71 2.35 -17.37
C GLY A 50 -20.42 1.88 -16.72
N VAL A 51 -19.30 2.46 -17.16
CA VAL A 51 -17.96 2.13 -16.66
C VAL A 51 -17.52 3.18 -15.63
N GLN A 52 -17.09 2.72 -14.46
CA GLN A 52 -16.51 3.55 -13.41
C GLN A 52 -15.01 3.27 -13.31
N VAL A 53 -14.21 4.33 -13.31
CA VAL A 53 -12.74 4.24 -13.26
C VAL A 53 -12.23 4.70 -11.90
N PHE A 54 -11.38 3.88 -11.31
CA PHE A 54 -10.72 4.14 -10.03
C PHE A 54 -9.21 4.15 -10.21
N SER A 55 -8.53 4.98 -9.41
CA SER A 55 -7.07 4.93 -9.25
C SER A 55 -6.76 4.18 -7.96
N VAL A 56 -6.22 2.97 -8.05
CA VAL A 56 -6.03 2.10 -6.89
C VAL A 56 -4.57 1.90 -6.55
N GLU A 57 -4.25 1.97 -5.27
CA GLU A 57 -2.98 1.49 -4.75
C GLU A 57 -3.03 -0.04 -4.69
N LEU A 58 -1.98 -0.73 -5.14
CA LEU A 58 -1.95 -2.18 -5.15
C LEU A 58 -1.20 -2.70 -3.91
N ALA A 59 -1.87 -3.51 -3.08
CA ALA A 59 -1.31 -4.21 -1.93
C ALA A 59 -1.05 -5.69 -2.29
N THR A 60 0.23 -6.06 -2.42
CA THR A 60 0.66 -7.39 -2.87
C THR A 60 1.39 -8.18 -1.81
N THR A 61 2.11 -7.51 -0.91
CA THR A 61 2.84 -8.17 0.18
C THR A 61 1.95 -8.34 1.40
N GLU A 62 2.28 -9.29 2.27
CA GLU A 62 1.53 -9.50 3.53
C GLU A 62 1.55 -8.26 4.42
N GLU A 63 2.66 -7.51 4.43
CA GLU A 63 2.78 -6.26 5.17
C GLU A 63 1.84 -5.18 4.62
N GLU A 64 1.83 -4.99 3.29
CA GLU A 64 0.92 -4.05 2.61
C GLU A 64 -0.55 -4.42 2.85
N LYS A 65 -0.90 -5.71 2.74
CA LYS A 65 -2.25 -6.21 2.99
C LYS A 65 -2.67 -6.06 4.46
N THR A 66 -1.76 -6.31 5.39
CA THR A 66 -2.04 -6.14 6.82
C THR A 66 -2.26 -4.68 7.19
N THR A 67 -1.46 -3.78 6.63
CA THR A 67 -1.55 -2.34 6.90
C THR A 67 -2.74 -1.71 6.17
N GLY A 68 -2.93 -2.02 4.89
CA GLY A 68 -4.03 -1.51 4.08
C GLY A 68 -4.22 0.01 4.22
N LEU A 69 -5.46 0.42 4.46
CA LEU A 69 -5.85 1.83 4.66
C LEU A 69 -5.84 2.26 6.14
N MET A 70 -5.18 1.50 7.04
CA MET A 70 -5.04 1.86 8.45
C MET A 70 -4.44 3.27 8.61
N TYR A 71 -4.87 3.96 9.66
CA TYR A 71 -4.40 5.29 10.06
C TYR A 71 -4.65 6.43 9.07
N ARG A 72 -5.28 6.17 7.93
CA ARG A 72 -5.67 7.22 6.99
C ARG A 72 -6.88 7.97 7.50
N LYS A 73 -6.82 9.29 7.40
CA LYS A 73 -7.90 10.19 7.85
C LYS A 73 -8.92 10.47 6.74
N GLU A 74 -8.51 10.24 5.48
CA GLU A 74 -9.34 10.49 4.31
C GLU A 74 -8.98 9.54 3.16
N LEU A 75 -9.95 9.32 2.29
CA LEU A 75 -9.78 8.66 1.00
C LEU A 75 -10.64 9.42 -0.01
N SER A 76 -10.00 10.03 -1.01
CA SER A 76 -10.71 10.79 -2.03
C SER A 76 -11.58 9.88 -2.89
N GLU A 77 -12.69 10.41 -3.38
CA GLU A 77 -13.55 9.74 -4.35
C GLU A 77 -12.75 9.34 -5.61
N GLY A 78 -13.06 8.18 -6.18
CA GLY A 78 -12.31 7.63 -7.32
C GLY A 78 -10.93 7.05 -6.95
N ARG A 79 -10.54 7.09 -5.66
CA ARG A 79 -9.35 6.42 -5.15
C ARG A 79 -9.73 5.18 -4.36
N GLY A 80 -8.81 4.22 -4.28
CA GLY A 80 -9.00 3.01 -3.50
C GLY A 80 -7.70 2.24 -3.29
N MET A 81 -7.84 1.07 -2.66
CA MET A 81 -6.76 0.09 -2.54
C MET A 81 -7.25 -1.27 -3.02
N LEU A 82 -6.48 -1.89 -3.90
CA LEU A 82 -6.73 -3.24 -4.40
C LEU A 82 -5.76 -4.21 -3.72
N PHE A 83 -6.31 -5.16 -2.99
CA PHE A 83 -5.56 -6.22 -2.32
C PHE A 83 -5.49 -7.46 -3.21
N ASP A 84 -4.27 -7.95 -3.45
CA ASP A 84 -4.03 -9.20 -4.20
C ASP A 84 -3.97 -10.40 -3.25
N PHE A 85 -4.97 -11.28 -3.34
CA PHE A 85 -5.05 -12.53 -2.61
C PHE A 85 -4.78 -13.75 -3.53
N SER A 86 -3.85 -13.59 -4.46
CA SER A 86 -3.43 -14.72 -5.32
C SER A 86 -2.58 -15.75 -4.53
N PRO A 87 -2.84 -17.07 -4.66
CA PRO A 87 -3.98 -17.68 -5.34
C PRO A 87 -5.31 -17.38 -4.64
N ALA A 88 -6.44 -17.45 -5.37
CA ALA A 88 -7.77 -17.16 -4.82
C ALA A 88 -8.09 -18.04 -3.59
N GLN A 89 -8.68 -17.45 -2.58
CA GLN A 89 -8.96 -18.08 -1.28
C GLN A 89 -10.19 -17.47 -0.60
N ASP A 90 -10.66 -18.07 0.48
CA ASP A 90 -11.61 -17.41 1.37
C ASP A 90 -10.90 -16.29 2.12
N VAL A 91 -11.36 -15.05 1.89
CA VAL A 91 -10.74 -13.85 2.45
C VAL A 91 -11.56 -13.36 3.63
N SER A 92 -10.86 -12.92 4.68
CA SER A 92 -11.44 -12.26 5.85
C SER A 92 -10.79 -10.91 6.05
N MET A 93 -11.61 -9.86 6.02
CA MET A 93 -11.20 -8.47 6.22
C MET A 93 -11.66 -7.96 7.60
N TRP A 94 -11.18 -6.80 7.99
CA TRP A 94 -11.56 -6.08 9.22
C TRP A 94 -11.33 -4.58 9.05
N MET A 95 -11.83 -3.78 9.97
CA MET A 95 -11.64 -2.33 10.01
C MET A 95 -10.70 -1.88 11.13
N LYS A 96 -9.84 -2.80 11.64
CA LYS A 96 -8.89 -2.48 12.72
C LYS A 96 -8.02 -1.29 12.33
N ASN A 97 -7.90 -0.30 13.22
CA ASN A 97 -7.10 0.92 13.01
C ASN A 97 -7.48 1.75 11.77
N THR A 98 -8.65 1.52 11.17
CA THR A 98 -9.13 2.23 9.98
C THR A 98 -10.17 3.25 10.41
N TYR A 99 -9.85 4.54 10.28
CA TYR A 99 -10.67 5.65 10.79
C TYR A 99 -11.84 6.04 9.89
N ILE A 100 -11.76 5.69 8.62
CA ILE A 100 -12.75 6.03 7.60
C ILE A 100 -13.64 4.83 7.30
N SER A 101 -14.93 5.06 7.08
CA SER A 101 -15.85 4.02 6.62
C SER A 101 -15.58 3.68 5.15
N LEU A 102 -15.59 2.41 4.81
CA LEU A 102 -15.26 1.89 3.48
C LEU A 102 -16.37 1.00 2.93
N ASP A 103 -16.45 0.91 1.61
CA ASP A 103 -17.09 -0.19 0.91
C ASP A 103 -15.99 -1.20 0.52
N MET A 104 -16.15 -2.47 0.92
CA MET A 104 -15.25 -3.57 0.59
C MET A 104 -15.89 -4.44 -0.48
N ILE A 105 -15.28 -4.47 -1.67
CA ILE A 105 -15.76 -5.17 -2.85
C ILE A 105 -14.91 -6.42 -3.04
N PHE A 106 -15.45 -7.60 -2.77
CA PHE A 106 -14.79 -8.89 -2.94
C PHE A 106 -14.94 -9.38 -4.37
N ILE A 107 -13.81 -9.75 -5.02
CA ILE A 107 -13.74 -10.00 -6.46
C ILE A 107 -13.22 -11.42 -6.70
N ARG A 108 -13.93 -12.19 -7.50
CA ARG A 108 -13.57 -13.54 -7.93
C ARG A 108 -12.36 -13.56 -8.88
N PRO A 109 -11.75 -14.74 -9.11
CA PRO A 109 -10.67 -14.89 -10.09
C PRO A 109 -11.04 -14.46 -11.52
N ASP A 110 -12.31 -14.60 -11.91
CA ASP A 110 -12.84 -14.21 -13.23
C ASP A 110 -13.15 -12.71 -13.36
N GLY A 111 -12.87 -11.93 -12.31
CA GLY A 111 -13.10 -10.49 -12.23
C GLY A 111 -14.55 -10.12 -11.89
N ARG A 112 -15.43 -11.07 -11.62
CA ARG A 112 -16.81 -10.74 -11.19
C ARG A 112 -16.84 -10.42 -9.70
N ILE A 113 -17.66 -9.43 -9.33
CA ILE A 113 -17.92 -9.08 -7.95
C ILE A 113 -18.69 -10.22 -7.28
N LEU A 114 -18.10 -10.77 -6.23
CA LEU A 114 -18.69 -11.84 -5.42
C LEU A 114 -19.69 -11.27 -4.40
N ARG A 115 -19.24 -10.23 -3.68
CA ARG A 115 -19.97 -9.62 -2.57
C ARG A 115 -19.46 -8.21 -2.33
N ILE A 116 -20.32 -7.37 -1.74
CA ILE A 116 -19.97 -6.05 -1.26
C ILE A 116 -20.36 -5.94 0.21
N ALA A 117 -19.43 -5.48 1.04
CA ALA A 117 -19.73 -5.03 2.41
C ALA A 117 -19.74 -3.50 2.39
N GLU A 118 -20.92 -2.92 2.39
CA GLU A 118 -21.11 -1.48 2.30
C GLU A 118 -20.98 -0.81 3.66
N SER A 119 -20.44 0.41 3.68
CA SER A 119 -20.41 1.32 4.83
C SER A 119 -19.90 0.63 6.11
N THR A 120 -18.77 -0.04 5.99
CA THR A 120 -18.15 -0.79 7.10
C THR A 120 -17.85 0.13 8.28
N GLU A 121 -18.01 -0.41 9.49
CA GLU A 121 -17.84 0.33 10.74
C GLU A 121 -16.36 0.62 11.02
N PRO A 122 -15.95 1.90 11.10
CA PRO A 122 -14.57 2.26 11.44
C PRO A 122 -14.12 1.66 12.78
N MET A 123 -12.82 1.32 12.87
CA MET A 123 -12.17 0.77 14.06
C MET A 123 -12.69 -0.60 14.52
N SER A 124 -13.65 -1.20 13.81
CA SER A 124 -14.23 -2.50 14.15
C SER A 124 -13.23 -3.63 13.89
N THR A 125 -13.13 -4.55 14.84
CA THR A 125 -12.36 -5.81 14.68
C THR A 125 -13.23 -6.99 14.27
N LYS A 126 -14.51 -6.73 13.99
CA LYS A 126 -15.44 -7.73 13.49
C LYS A 126 -14.98 -8.25 12.12
N ILE A 127 -14.96 -9.57 11.98
CA ILE A 127 -14.58 -10.20 10.72
C ILE A 127 -15.65 -9.97 9.66
N ILE A 128 -15.19 -9.58 8.48
CA ILE A 128 -15.98 -9.37 7.27
C ILE A 128 -15.52 -10.42 6.24
N PRO A 129 -16.21 -11.58 6.12
CA PRO A 129 -15.80 -12.64 5.21
C PRO A 129 -16.18 -12.34 3.76
N SER A 130 -15.41 -12.85 2.82
CA SER A 130 -15.74 -12.81 1.38
C SER A 130 -16.99 -13.62 1.04
N GLY A 131 -17.25 -14.68 1.78
CA GLY A 131 -18.37 -15.60 1.53
C GLY A 131 -18.13 -16.52 0.33
N GLY A 132 -16.87 -16.76 -0.02
CA GLY A 132 -16.41 -17.63 -1.09
C GLY A 132 -15.04 -17.21 -1.62
N LEU A 133 -14.53 -17.94 -2.63
CA LEU A 133 -13.21 -17.69 -3.18
C LEU A 133 -13.11 -16.30 -3.81
N ALA A 134 -12.28 -15.44 -3.24
CA ALA A 134 -11.90 -14.14 -3.77
C ALA A 134 -10.42 -14.12 -4.16
N LYS A 135 -10.10 -13.47 -5.27
CA LYS A 135 -8.73 -13.22 -5.72
C LYS A 135 -8.27 -11.81 -5.39
N GLY A 136 -9.22 -10.90 -5.20
CA GLY A 136 -8.93 -9.54 -4.79
C GLY A 136 -10.03 -8.94 -3.95
N VAL A 137 -9.67 -7.90 -3.19
CA VAL A 137 -10.60 -7.03 -2.49
C VAL A 137 -10.27 -5.59 -2.88
N LEU A 138 -11.29 -4.85 -3.33
CA LEU A 138 -11.16 -3.41 -3.57
C LEU A 138 -11.82 -2.68 -2.41
N GLU A 139 -11.06 -1.81 -1.75
CA GLU A 139 -11.54 -0.88 -0.74
C GLU A 139 -11.68 0.52 -1.34
N VAL A 140 -12.83 1.12 -1.19
CA VAL A 140 -13.16 2.49 -1.62
C VAL A 140 -13.92 3.22 -0.51
N ILE A 141 -14.04 4.54 -0.61
CA ILE A 141 -14.80 5.31 0.38
C ILE A 141 -16.26 4.82 0.44
N ALA A 142 -16.81 4.76 1.64
CA ALA A 142 -18.19 4.32 1.87
C ALA A 142 -19.24 5.09 1.04
N GLY A 143 -20.22 4.36 0.55
CA GLY A 143 -21.28 4.89 -0.31
C GLY A 143 -20.93 4.88 -1.81
N THR A 144 -19.72 4.52 -2.17
CA THR A 144 -19.27 4.41 -3.57
C THR A 144 -20.09 3.37 -4.34
N ALA A 145 -20.30 2.19 -3.76
CA ALA A 145 -21.08 1.13 -4.40
C ALA A 145 -22.50 1.60 -4.73
N LYS A 146 -23.18 2.19 -3.76
CA LYS A 146 -24.53 2.76 -3.95
C LYS A 146 -24.56 3.89 -4.97
N LYS A 147 -23.60 4.82 -4.91
CA LYS A 147 -23.52 5.98 -5.80
C LYS A 147 -23.41 5.59 -7.27
N TYR A 148 -22.61 4.58 -7.57
CA TYR A 148 -22.34 4.14 -8.94
C TYR A 148 -23.15 2.91 -9.37
N GLY A 149 -24.05 2.41 -8.50
CA GLY A 149 -24.86 1.23 -8.77
C GLY A 149 -24.03 -0.03 -8.98
N ILE A 150 -22.94 -0.17 -8.20
CA ILE A 150 -22.07 -1.34 -8.26
C ILE A 150 -22.75 -2.47 -7.49
N GLU A 151 -22.94 -3.62 -8.16
CA GLU A 151 -23.67 -4.76 -7.62
C GLU A 151 -22.84 -6.07 -7.72
N PRO A 152 -23.11 -7.07 -6.86
CA PRO A 152 -22.61 -8.43 -7.08
C PRO A 152 -22.96 -8.92 -8.50
N GLY A 153 -21.95 -9.52 -9.17
CA GLY A 153 -22.04 -9.97 -10.57
C GLY A 153 -21.50 -8.97 -11.58
N ASP A 154 -21.35 -7.68 -11.25
CA ASP A 154 -20.65 -6.71 -12.09
C ASP A 154 -19.18 -7.13 -12.32
N ARG A 155 -18.57 -6.60 -13.37
CA ARG A 155 -17.22 -7.00 -13.80
C ARG A 155 -16.19 -5.94 -13.49
N VAL A 156 -15.13 -6.36 -12.82
CA VAL A 156 -13.92 -5.58 -12.60
C VAL A 156 -12.90 -5.91 -13.69
N ALA A 157 -12.42 -4.90 -14.40
CA ALA A 157 -11.35 -4.99 -15.39
C ALA A 157 -10.06 -4.45 -14.80
N HIS A 158 -9.11 -5.34 -14.52
CA HIS A 158 -7.79 -5.06 -14.02
C HIS A 158 -6.86 -6.23 -14.35
N PRO A 159 -5.54 -6.01 -14.58
CA PRO A 159 -4.58 -7.08 -14.89
C PRO A 159 -4.59 -8.24 -13.90
N LEU A 160 -4.86 -7.97 -12.62
CA LEU A 160 -4.98 -9.01 -11.58
C LEU A 160 -6.01 -10.10 -11.94
N PHE A 161 -7.11 -9.75 -12.60
CA PHE A 161 -8.22 -10.66 -12.92
C PHE A 161 -8.19 -11.17 -14.36
N ASN A 162 -7.31 -10.63 -15.20
CA ASN A 162 -7.12 -11.11 -16.56
C ASN A 162 -6.27 -12.39 -16.51
N GLY A 163 -6.85 -13.48 -15.99
CA GLY A 163 -6.24 -14.79 -16.04
C GLY A 163 -6.15 -15.28 -17.48
N ARG A 164 -4.94 -15.70 -17.90
CA ARG A 164 -4.73 -16.53 -19.08
C ARG A 164 -5.30 -17.92 -18.84
#